data_3e6041c495a2c237d9b1d94d1a47bb4d
#
_entry.id   3e6041c495a2c237d9b1d94d1a47bb4d
#
_cell.length_a   1.000
_cell.length_b   1.000
_cell.length_c   1.000
_cell.angle_alpha   90.00
_cell.angle_beta   90.00
_cell.angle_gamma   90.00
#
_symmetry.space_group_name_H-M   'P 1'
#
loop_
_entity.id
_entity.type
_entity.pdbx_description
1 polymer ?
#
loop_
_entity_poly.entity_id
_entity_poly.type
_entity_poly.pdbx_seq_one_letter_code
_entity_poly.pdbx_strand_id
1 'polypeptide(L)'
;MPLKHSLILKESCLNEREGLILCLSVADRLGYGEIAPLPSFSHESFSEAEEQLQAFCRAFNAGCFTSSFFTDLQHPDFLMDVPCALSMPAVLFGIESALWWLRQDRWFVPPAAVPLLQGSTEDILHRLGQWQGIWPKEFKLKTGRESIENDCFRINSVLNALPKSVNIRLDANQQWTLDQAIRLAASVDIRRIAYVEEPTANVDEFSQLYEKTGLHFALDETVQHPEYLPYPMPGLVAIVIKPTLVGGLERCWQLVTAGESLGVRTIFSSSYESSVGLHILEQLSTQWTPDEPPGLDTASVFVNSLTSETIIVGQPVSVNPAFVSL
;
A
#
# COMPACT_ATOMS: atom_id res chain seq x y z
N MET A 1 7.28 -1.24 -16.49
CA MET A 1 7.69 0.16 -16.20
C MET A 1 9.09 0.15 -15.60
N PRO A 2 10.08 0.81 -16.20
CA PRO A 2 11.45 0.84 -15.70
C PRO A 2 11.56 1.67 -14.42
N LEU A 3 12.40 1.20 -13.50
CA LEU A 3 12.72 1.88 -12.24
C LEU A 3 13.98 2.73 -12.40
N LYS A 4 14.05 3.87 -11.69
CA LYS A 4 15.25 4.73 -11.69
C LYS A 4 16.47 4.06 -11.06
N HIS A 5 16.20 3.25 -10.04
CA HIS A 5 17.17 2.43 -9.32
C HIS A 5 16.56 1.08 -9.03
N SER A 6 17.39 0.06 -8.91
CA SER A 6 16.93 -1.27 -8.55
C SER A 6 16.19 -1.25 -7.22
N LEU A 7 14.99 -1.82 -7.20
CA LEU A 7 14.21 -1.97 -5.99
C LEU A 7 14.58 -3.29 -5.32
N ILE A 8 15.24 -3.20 -4.17
CA ILE A 8 15.63 -4.36 -3.38
C ILE A 8 14.44 -4.76 -2.51
N LEU A 9 13.94 -5.97 -2.72
CA LEU A 9 12.88 -6.62 -1.95
C LEU A 9 13.47 -7.71 -1.05
N LYS A 10 12.61 -8.45 -0.32
CA LYS A 10 13.08 -9.52 0.61
C LYS A 10 14.00 -10.54 -0.09
N GLU A 11 13.60 -11.05 -1.24
CA GLU A 11 14.27 -12.15 -1.94
C GLU A 11 14.58 -11.83 -3.42
N SER A 12 14.28 -10.61 -3.88
CA SER A 12 14.42 -10.22 -5.26
C SER A 12 14.93 -8.79 -5.41
N CYS A 13 15.47 -8.50 -6.60
CA CYS A 13 15.91 -7.18 -6.99
C CYS A 13 15.27 -6.85 -8.34
N LEU A 14 14.41 -5.84 -8.36
CA LEU A 14 13.67 -5.45 -9.55
C LEU A 14 14.28 -4.22 -10.20
N ASN A 15 14.43 -4.26 -11.52
CA ASN A 15 14.80 -3.11 -12.35
C ASN A 15 13.60 -2.50 -13.08
N GLU A 16 12.49 -3.23 -13.09
CA GLU A 16 11.22 -2.80 -13.67
C GLU A 16 10.06 -3.39 -12.87
N ARG A 17 8.88 -2.76 -13.00
CA ARG A 17 7.60 -3.28 -12.50
C ARG A 17 6.73 -3.70 -13.68
N GLU A 18 6.28 -4.94 -13.63
CA GLU A 18 5.30 -5.50 -14.55
C GLU A 18 3.91 -5.43 -13.92
N GLY A 19 2.90 -5.25 -14.76
CA GLY A 19 1.50 -5.23 -14.36
C GLY A 19 0.59 -5.15 -15.56
N LEU A 20 -0.70 -5.40 -15.34
CA LEU A 20 -1.75 -5.31 -16.34
C LEU A 20 -2.74 -4.22 -15.93
N ILE A 21 -3.28 -3.53 -16.91
CA ILE A 21 -4.39 -2.58 -16.71
C ILE A 21 -5.65 -3.21 -17.29
N LEU A 22 -6.61 -3.45 -16.41
CA LEU A 22 -7.96 -3.81 -16.81
C LEU A 22 -8.75 -2.55 -17.13
N CYS A 23 -9.38 -2.51 -18.31
CA CYS A 23 -10.37 -1.50 -18.66
C CYS A 23 -11.72 -2.19 -18.89
N LEU A 24 -12.68 -1.89 -18.05
CA LEU A 24 -14.07 -2.32 -18.21
C LEU A 24 -14.89 -1.21 -18.87
N SER A 25 -15.67 -1.58 -19.89
CA SER A 25 -16.60 -0.66 -20.55
C SER A 25 -18.02 -1.16 -20.34
N VAL A 26 -18.85 -0.35 -19.67
CA VAL A 26 -20.26 -0.66 -19.42
C VAL A 26 -21.10 0.55 -19.79
N ALA A 27 -21.96 0.40 -20.80
CA ALA A 27 -22.69 1.50 -21.42
C ALA A 27 -21.73 2.61 -21.89
N ASP A 28 -21.83 3.80 -21.30
CA ASP A 28 -21.01 4.98 -21.59
C ASP A 28 -19.92 5.23 -20.53
N ARG A 29 -19.73 4.30 -19.59
CA ARG A 29 -18.76 4.41 -18.50
C ARG A 29 -17.55 3.51 -18.71
N LEU A 30 -16.39 4.00 -18.28
CA LEU A 30 -15.13 3.27 -18.25
C LEU A 30 -14.66 3.14 -16.81
N GLY A 31 -14.21 1.93 -16.46
CA GLY A 31 -13.59 1.64 -15.18
C GLY A 31 -12.21 1.03 -15.37
N TYR A 32 -11.26 1.41 -14.53
CA TYR A 32 -9.88 0.95 -14.63
C TYR A 32 -9.44 0.29 -13.32
N GLY A 33 -8.64 -0.76 -13.46
CA GLY A 33 -7.98 -1.44 -12.35
C GLY A 33 -6.59 -1.87 -12.74
N GLU A 34 -5.69 -1.92 -11.76
CA GLU A 34 -4.32 -2.37 -11.95
C GLU A 34 -4.11 -3.72 -11.28
N ILE A 35 -3.54 -4.67 -12.02
CA ILE A 35 -3.12 -5.98 -11.54
C ILE A 35 -1.59 -6.04 -11.61
N ALA A 36 -0.92 -5.90 -10.48
CA ALA A 36 0.53 -5.82 -10.42
C ALA A 36 1.08 -6.60 -9.22
N PRO A 37 1.11 -7.94 -9.26
CA PRO A 37 1.72 -8.73 -8.19
C PRO A 37 3.13 -8.24 -7.87
N LEU A 38 3.47 -8.12 -6.59
CA LEU A 38 4.81 -7.69 -6.17
C LEU A 38 5.65 -8.93 -5.85
N PRO A 39 6.70 -9.24 -6.63
CA PRO A 39 7.59 -10.36 -6.36
C PRO A 39 8.11 -10.36 -4.92
N SER A 40 8.24 -11.52 -4.30
CA SER A 40 8.63 -11.74 -2.89
C SER A 40 7.59 -11.29 -1.83
N PHE A 41 6.46 -10.70 -2.24
CA PHE A 41 5.37 -10.29 -1.35
C PHE A 41 4.03 -10.89 -1.79
N SER A 42 3.67 -10.84 -3.06
CA SER A 42 2.48 -11.52 -3.57
C SER A 42 2.65 -13.03 -3.56
N HIS A 43 1.57 -13.76 -3.30
CA HIS A 43 1.55 -15.22 -3.39
C HIS A 43 1.54 -15.69 -4.84
N GLU A 44 0.86 -14.95 -5.71
CA GLU A 44 0.76 -15.21 -7.14
C GLU A 44 1.94 -14.61 -7.92
N SER A 45 2.31 -15.30 -8.99
CA SER A 45 3.20 -14.77 -10.02
C SER A 45 2.42 -13.89 -11.01
N PHE A 46 3.14 -13.11 -11.82
CA PHE A 46 2.55 -12.31 -12.90
C PHE A 46 1.77 -13.20 -13.90
N SER A 47 2.34 -14.35 -14.30
CA SER A 47 1.70 -15.27 -15.26
C SER A 47 0.39 -15.85 -14.72
N GLU A 48 0.35 -16.27 -13.45
CA GLU A 48 -0.87 -16.77 -12.81
C GLU A 48 -1.95 -15.69 -12.72
N ALA A 49 -1.55 -14.46 -12.37
CA ALA A 49 -2.46 -13.32 -12.33
C ALA A 49 -3.02 -13.00 -13.72
N GLU A 50 -2.19 -13.04 -14.76
CA GLU A 50 -2.61 -12.86 -16.16
C GLU A 50 -3.61 -13.92 -16.59
N GLU A 51 -3.36 -15.20 -16.31
CA GLU A 51 -4.28 -16.31 -16.63
C GLU A 51 -5.65 -16.13 -15.96
N GLN A 52 -5.66 -15.76 -14.67
CA GLN A 52 -6.90 -15.53 -13.93
C GLN A 52 -7.66 -14.32 -14.47
N LEU A 53 -6.98 -13.21 -14.78
CA LEU A 53 -7.58 -12.04 -15.39
C LEU A 53 -8.17 -12.36 -16.77
N GLN A 54 -7.47 -13.13 -17.60
CA GLN A 54 -7.98 -13.55 -18.92
C GLN A 54 -9.25 -14.43 -18.79
N ALA A 55 -9.31 -15.30 -17.76
CA ALA A 55 -10.52 -16.08 -17.49
C ALA A 55 -11.70 -15.17 -17.11
N PHE A 56 -11.48 -14.17 -16.27
CA PHE A 56 -12.49 -13.15 -15.96
C PHE A 56 -12.94 -12.41 -17.22
N CYS A 57 -12.03 -11.91 -18.05
CA CYS A 57 -12.36 -11.19 -19.28
C CYS A 57 -13.18 -12.04 -20.25
N ARG A 58 -12.87 -13.33 -20.40
CA ARG A 58 -13.68 -14.26 -21.22
C ARG A 58 -15.10 -14.40 -20.67
N ALA A 59 -15.27 -14.58 -19.38
CA ALA A 59 -16.59 -14.69 -18.73
C ALA A 59 -17.38 -13.38 -18.85
N PHE A 60 -16.71 -12.25 -18.66
CA PHE A 60 -17.31 -10.92 -18.79
C PHE A 60 -17.84 -10.69 -20.23
N ASN A 61 -17.01 -10.95 -21.25
CA ASN A 61 -17.38 -10.77 -22.66
C ASN A 61 -18.44 -11.79 -23.14
N ALA A 62 -18.54 -12.95 -22.51
CA ALA A 62 -19.59 -13.92 -22.76
C ALA A 62 -20.96 -13.53 -22.17
N GLY A 63 -21.04 -12.39 -21.45
CA GLY A 63 -22.28 -11.93 -20.84
C GLY A 63 -22.70 -12.76 -19.62
N CYS A 64 -21.76 -13.43 -18.95
CA CYS A 64 -22.04 -14.21 -17.75
C CYS A 64 -22.44 -13.35 -16.53
N PHE A 65 -22.35 -12.03 -16.66
CA PHE A 65 -22.71 -11.07 -15.60
C PHE A 65 -24.10 -10.50 -15.85
N THR A 66 -24.96 -10.56 -14.85
CA THR A 66 -26.32 -10.01 -14.95
C THR A 66 -26.32 -8.49 -14.80
N SER A 67 -27.36 -7.81 -15.29
CA SER A 67 -27.51 -6.36 -15.11
C SER A 67 -27.59 -5.94 -13.64
N SER A 68 -28.06 -6.82 -12.74
CA SER A 68 -28.06 -6.60 -11.30
C SER A 68 -26.64 -6.51 -10.72
N PHE A 69 -25.68 -7.22 -11.29
CA PHE A 69 -24.26 -7.10 -10.92
C PHE A 69 -23.75 -5.65 -11.03
N PHE A 70 -24.31 -4.84 -11.94
CA PHE A 70 -23.90 -3.44 -12.13
C PHE A 70 -24.76 -2.42 -11.37
N THR A 71 -25.89 -2.80 -10.81
CA THR A 71 -26.84 -1.88 -10.16
C THR A 71 -26.74 -1.88 -8.64
N ASP A 72 -26.33 -2.99 -8.03
CA ASP A 72 -26.30 -3.15 -6.56
C ASP A 72 -24.93 -2.83 -5.93
N LEU A 73 -24.23 -2.03 -6.59
CA LEU A 73 -22.83 -1.71 -6.34
C LEU A 73 -22.63 -0.71 -5.16
N GLN A 74 -23.59 -0.49 -4.28
CA GLN A 74 -23.45 0.36 -3.07
C GLN A 74 -22.90 -0.39 -1.85
N HIS A 75 -22.80 -1.72 -1.91
CA HIS A 75 -22.26 -2.56 -0.84
C HIS A 75 -20.96 -3.23 -1.27
N PRO A 76 -19.97 -3.46 -0.40
CA PRO A 76 -18.74 -4.16 -0.73
C PRO A 76 -18.92 -5.64 -1.10
N ASP A 77 -20.10 -6.22 -0.92
CA ASP A 77 -20.43 -7.63 -1.23
C ASP A 77 -20.50 -7.95 -2.75
N PHE A 78 -20.03 -7.10 -3.60
CA PHE A 78 -20.29 -7.16 -5.04
C PHE A 78 -19.50 -8.20 -5.84
N LEU A 79 -18.66 -8.99 -5.23
CA LEU A 79 -17.94 -10.05 -5.93
C LEU A 79 -18.47 -11.46 -5.70
N MET A 80 -19.45 -11.64 -4.82
CA MET A 80 -19.98 -12.97 -4.49
C MET A 80 -20.60 -13.72 -5.69
N ASP A 81 -20.91 -13.00 -6.78
CA ASP A 81 -21.56 -13.55 -7.98
C ASP A 81 -20.67 -13.58 -9.22
N VAL A 82 -19.34 -13.44 -9.09
CA VAL A 82 -18.44 -13.55 -10.23
C VAL A 82 -18.35 -15.02 -10.66
N PRO A 83 -18.74 -15.37 -11.90
CA PRO A 83 -18.84 -16.76 -12.36
C PRO A 83 -17.50 -17.44 -12.64
N CYS A 84 -16.39 -16.91 -12.12
CA CYS A 84 -15.07 -17.52 -12.15
C CYS A 84 -14.46 -17.45 -10.75
N ALA A 85 -13.76 -18.50 -10.35
CA ALA A 85 -13.05 -18.51 -9.05
C ALA A 85 -11.93 -17.47 -9.09
N LEU A 86 -12.11 -16.36 -8.41
CA LEU A 86 -11.09 -15.35 -8.18
C LEU A 86 -10.52 -15.56 -6.79
N SER A 87 -9.20 -15.70 -6.70
CA SER A 87 -8.51 -15.98 -5.44
C SER A 87 -7.20 -15.22 -5.28
N MET A 88 -6.68 -14.64 -6.36
CA MET A 88 -5.40 -13.94 -6.36
C MET A 88 -5.57 -12.49 -5.92
N PRO A 89 -4.90 -12.06 -4.84
CA PRO A 89 -5.05 -10.72 -4.26
C PRO A 89 -4.93 -9.58 -5.26
N ALA A 90 -3.90 -9.57 -6.10
CA ALA A 90 -3.71 -8.51 -7.09
C ALA A 90 -4.82 -8.50 -8.16
N VAL A 91 -5.33 -9.68 -8.57
CA VAL A 91 -6.43 -9.78 -9.54
C VAL A 91 -7.75 -9.28 -8.95
N LEU A 92 -8.04 -9.68 -7.70
CA LEU A 92 -9.19 -9.16 -6.96
C LEU A 92 -9.14 -7.64 -6.87
N PHE A 93 -7.99 -7.08 -6.44
CA PHE A 93 -7.82 -5.63 -6.37
C PHE A 93 -8.09 -4.95 -7.71
N GLY A 94 -7.53 -5.45 -8.81
CA GLY A 94 -7.71 -4.86 -10.13
C GLY A 94 -9.17 -4.92 -10.63
N ILE A 95 -9.82 -6.07 -10.48
CA ILE A 95 -11.22 -6.23 -10.93
C ILE A 95 -12.16 -5.38 -10.08
N GLU A 96 -12.06 -5.47 -8.74
CA GLU A 96 -12.90 -4.70 -7.83
C GLU A 96 -12.70 -3.20 -8.00
N SER A 97 -11.46 -2.76 -8.20
CA SER A 97 -11.15 -1.36 -8.48
C SER A 97 -11.79 -0.87 -9.77
N ALA A 98 -11.74 -1.67 -10.85
CA ALA A 98 -12.36 -1.30 -12.12
C ALA A 98 -13.90 -1.19 -11.97
N LEU A 99 -14.53 -2.11 -11.25
CA LEU A 99 -15.96 -2.06 -10.96
C LEU A 99 -16.31 -0.87 -10.05
N TRP A 100 -15.53 -0.62 -9.02
CA TRP A 100 -15.69 0.52 -8.13
C TRP A 100 -15.52 1.85 -8.88
N TRP A 101 -14.56 1.95 -9.81
CA TRP A 101 -14.34 3.12 -10.65
C TRP A 101 -15.54 3.45 -11.53
N LEU A 102 -16.20 2.46 -12.13
CA LEU A 102 -17.41 2.63 -12.96
C LEU A 102 -18.52 3.43 -12.25
N ARG A 103 -18.51 3.52 -10.93
CA ARG A 103 -19.56 4.16 -10.11
C ARG A 103 -19.21 5.54 -9.68
N GLN A 104 -17.95 5.93 -9.83
CA GLN A 104 -17.52 7.24 -9.40
C GLN A 104 -18.06 8.29 -10.35
N ASP A 105 -18.71 9.30 -9.79
CA ASP A 105 -19.20 10.47 -10.55
C ASP A 105 -18.23 11.65 -10.42
N ARG A 106 -17.31 11.58 -9.45
CA ARG A 106 -16.27 12.61 -9.21
C ARG A 106 -15.06 12.01 -8.49
N TRP A 107 -13.91 12.66 -8.64
CA TRP A 107 -12.74 12.42 -7.82
C TRP A 107 -12.63 13.44 -6.69
N PHE A 108 -12.07 13.01 -5.59
CA PHE A 108 -11.79 13.84 -4.44
C PHE A 108 -10.32 14.28 -4.48
N VAL A 109 -10.02 15.42 -3.85
CA VAL A 109 -8.64 15.86 -3.65
C VAL A 109 -8.01 14.98 -2.55
N PRO A 110 -6.99 14.19 -2.87
CA PRO A 110 -6.40 13.29 -1.89
C PRO A 110 -5.62 14.06 -0.83
N PRO A 111 -5.55 13.54 0.42
CA PRO A 111 -4.63 14.05 1.41
C PRO A 111 -3.18 13.86 0.93
N ALA A 112 -2.27 14.71 1.42
CA ALA A 112 -0.85 14.53 1.13
C ALA A 112 -0.35 13.20 1.69
N ALA A 113 0.33 12.41 0.85
CA ALA A 113 0.94 11.18 1.28
C ALA A 113 2.08 11.43 2.28
N VAL A 114 2.29 10.47 3.18
CA VAL A 114 3.46 10.49 4.09
C VAL A 114 4.73 10.31 3.26
N PRO A 115 5.68 11.26 3.30
CA PRO A 115 6.90 11.15 2.52
C PRO A 115 7.75 9.96 2.96
N LEU A 116 8.21 9.18 1.99
CA LEU A 116 9.04 8.00 2.21
C LEU A 116 10.53 8.36 2.20
N LEU A 117 11.23 8.08 3.29
CA LEU A 117 12.68 8.20 3.40
C LEU A 117 13.33 6.84 3.12
N GLN A 118 14.00 6.73 1.98
CA GLN A 118 14.71 5.54 1.54
C GLN A 118 16.05 5.94 0.87
N GLY A 119 16.97 4.98 0.75
CA GLY A 119 18.32 5.23 0.28
C GLY A 119 19.33 5.21 1.42
N SER A 120 20.55 5.72 1.17
CA SER A 120 21.57 5.86 2.20
C SER A 120 21.18 6.91 3.24
N THR A 121 21.77 6.86 4.43
CA THR A 121 21.55 7.88 5.46
C THR A 121 21.96 9.27 4.95
N GLU A 122 23.02 9.37 4.16
CA GLU A 122 23.50 10.62 3.56
C GLU A 122 22.49 11.20 2.58
N ASP A 123 21.90 10.38 1.70
CA ASP A 123 20.87 10.81 0.74
C ASP A 123 19.63 11.33 1.47
N ILE A 124 19.20 10.63 2.54
CA ILE A 124 18.08 11.04 3.36
C ILE A 124 18.35 12.39 4.03
N LEU A 125 19.52 12.55 4.66
CA LEU A 125 19.89 13.81 5.32
C LEU A 125 20.03 14.96 4.33
N HIS A 126 20.59 14.69 3.15
CA HIS A 126 20.65 15.68 2.07
C HIS A 126 19.24 16.12 1.63
N ARG A 127 18.32 15.16 1.40
CA ARG A 127 16.92 15.46 1.06
C ARG A 127 16.23 16.28 2.15
N LEU A 128 16.41 15.94 3.42
CA LEU A 128 15.84 16.67 4.55
C LEU A 128 16.43 18.08 4.67
N GLY A 129 17.73 18.25 4.43
CA GLY A 129 18.41 19.56 4.43
C GLY A 129 17.95 20.49 3.30
N GLN A 130 17.40 19.93 2.24
CA GLN A 130 16.81 20.68 1.12
C GLN A 130 15.28 20.81 1.19
N TRP A 131 14.66 20.37 2.28
CA TRP A 131 13.21 20.41 2.43
C TRP A 131 12.66 21.82 2.34
N GLN A 132 11.68 22.00 1.47
CA GLN A 132 11.02 23.31 1.30
C GLN A 132 9.52 23.19 1.60
N GLY A 133 8.97 24.25 2.15
CA GLY A 133 7.56 24.32 2.50
C GLY A 133 7.24 23.84 3.92
N ILE A 134 5.98 23.48 4.13
CA ILE A 134 5.48 23.03 5.43
C ILE A 134 5.97 21.60 5.69
N TRP A 135 6.53 21.37 6.87
CA TRP A 135 6.89 20.02 7.31
C TRP A 135 5.65 19.16 7.50
N PRO A 136 5.64 17.89 7.00
CA PRO A 136 4.57 16.95 7.30
C PRO A 136 4.61 16.59 8.80
N LYS A 137 3.51 16.05 9.30
CA LYS A 137 3.48 15.55 10.69
C LYS A 137 4.35 14.33 10.90
N GLU A 138 4.48 13.50 9.87
CA GLU A 138 5.18 12.22 9.92
C GLU A 138 5.94 11.96 8.61
N PHE A 139 7.08 11.26 8.72
CA PHE A 139 7.79 10.61 7.61
C PHE A 139 7.80 9.11 7.81
N LYS A 140 7.84 8.33 6.74
CA LYS A 140 8.09 6.89 6.80
C LYS A 140 9.57 6.62 6.53
N LEU A 141 10.23 5.83 7.37
CA LEU A 141 11.64 5.47 7.26
C LEU A 141 11.79 3.94 7.18
N LYS A 142 12.38 3.45 6.09
CA LYS A 142 12.75 2.03 5.95
C LYS A 142 13.95 1.69 6.83
N THR A 143 13.81 0.59 7.60
CA THR A 143 14.80 0.06 8.54
C THR A 143 14.92 -1.46 8.39
N GLY A 144 15.70 -2.13 9.21
CA GLY A 144 15.80 -3.59 9.23
C GLY A 144 16.67 -4.20 8.12
N ARG A 145 17.33 -3.40 7.29
CA ARG A 145 18.16 -3.86 6.19
C ARG A 145 19.64 -3.97 6.52
N GLU A 146 20.04 -3.39 7.61
CA GLU A 146 21.43 -3.31 8.08
C GLU A 146 21.52 -3.86 9.51
N SER A 147 22.68 -3.69 10.17
CA SER A 147 22.80 -4.01 11.58
C SER A 147 21.92 -3.09 12.43
N ILE A 148 21.52 -3.56 13.62
CA ILE A 148 20.68 -2.79 14.52
C ILE A 148 21.39 -1.49 14.97
N GLU A 149 22.72 -1.49 15.06
CA GLU A 149 23.54 -0.32 15.37
C GLU A 149 23.43 0.73 14.25
N ASN A 150 23.43 0.29 12.99
CA ASN A 150 23.25 1.17 11.83
C ASN A 150 21.83 1.71 11.76
N ASP A 151 20.80 0.89 12.06
CA ASP A 151 19.41 1.35 12.16
C ASP A 151 19.27 2.41 13.26
N CYS A 152 19.84 2.19 14.45
CA CYS A 152 19.84 3.17 15.53
C CYS A 152 20.53 4.48 15.11
N PHE A 153 21.70 4.39 14.45
CA PHE A 153 22.42 5.56 13.94
C PHE A 153 21.57 6.32 12.90
N ARG A 154 20.99 5.62 11.96
CA ARG A 154 20.11 6.19 10.91
C ARG A 154 18.90 6.90 11.53
N ILE A 155 18.18 6.24 12.42
CA ILE A 155 16.98 6.79 13.08
C ILE A 155 17.35 8.07 13.86
N ASN A 156 18.40 8.03 14.68
CA ASN A 156 18.85 9.18 15.46
C ASN A 156 19.30 10.34 14.55
N SER A 157 20.00 10.05 13.45
CA SER A 157 20.43 11.05 12.48
C SER A 157 19.23 11.74 11.83
N VAL A 158 18.21 10.99 11.41
CA VAL A 158 16.97 11.50 10.85
C VAL A 158 16.20 12.33 11.89
N LEU A 159 16.02 11.81 13.11
CA LEU A 159 15.33 12.53 14.18
C LEU A 159 16.01 13.85 14.56
N ASN A 160 17.35 13.92 14.47
CA ASN A 160 18.10 15.14 14.72
C ASN A 160 17.98 16.16 13.58
N ALA A 161 17.79 15.71 12.34
CA ALA A 161 17.58 16.58 11.18
C ALA A 161 16.14 17.12 11.07
N LEU A 162 15.17 16.45 11.71
CA LEU A 162 13.76 16.83 11.68
C LEU A 162 13.39 17.82 12.81
N PRO A 163 12.44 18.76 12.57
CA PRO A 163 11.83 19.54 13.64
C PRO A 163 11.28 18.66 14.75
N LYS A 164 11.31 19.13 15.99
CA LYS A 164 10.86 18.35 17.17
C LYS A 164 9.37 17.97 17.15
N SER A 165 8.57 18.67 16.35
CA SER A 165 7.14 18.39 16.15
C SER A 165 6.85 17.32 15.10
N VAL A 166 7.87 16.82 14.39
CA VAL A 166 7.74 15.83 13.32
C VAL A 166 8.13 14.45 13.84
N ASN A 167 7.26 13.47 13.65
CA ASN A 167 7.49 12.08 14.03
C ASN A 167 7.93 11.24 12.83
N ILE A 168 8.36 10.00 13.09
CA ILE A 168 8.63 9.02 12.05
C ILE A 168 7.85 7.73 12.28
N ARG A 169 7.39 7.12 11.18
CA ARG A 169 6.92 5.74 11.12
C ARG A 169 8.11 4.89 10.70
N LEU A 170 8.47 3.89 11.46
CA LEU A 170 9.50 2.93 11.08
C LEU A 170 8.86 1.77 10.33
N ASP A 171 9.55 1.25 9.32
CA ASP A 171 9.11 0.06 8.61
C ASP A 171 10.27 -0.95 8.61
N ALA A 172 10.16 -1.94 9.49
CA ALA A 172 11.18 -2.96 9.72
C ALA A 172 11.00 -4.21 8.84
N ASN A 173 9.84 -4.36 8.17
CA ASN A 173 9.52 -5.48 7.30
C ASN A 173 9.89 -6.86 7.92
N GLN A 174 9.61 -7.05 9.21
CA GLN A 174 9.85 -8.30 9.96
C GLN A 174 11.34 -8.68 10.15
N GLN A 175 12.27 -7.74 9.97
CA GLN A 175 13.69 -8.06 9.91
C GLN A 175 14.38 -8.09 11.28
N TRP A 176 13.81 -7.52 12.33
CA TRP A 176 14.42 -7.55 13.64
C TRP A 176 14.05 -8.81 14.44
N THR A 177 14.90 -9.19 15.34
CA THR A 177 14.52 -10.05 16.47
C THR A 177 13.93 -9.19 17.59
N LEU A 178 13.18 -9.81 18.51
CA LEU A 178 12.64 -9.09 19.67
C LEU A 178 13.74 -8.36 20.48
N ASP A 179 14.89 -9.03 20.71
CA ASP A 179 16.03 -8.42 21.43
C ASP A 179 16.63 -7.24 20.66
N GLN A 180 16.67 -7.29 19.34
CA GLN A 180 17.12 -6.16 18.52
C GLN A 180 16.15 -5.00 18.61
N ALA A 181 14.85 -5.25 18.52
CA ALA A 181 13.81 -4.22 18.66
C ALA A 181 13.82 -3.56 20.03
N ILE A 182 14.04 -4.34 21.12
CA ILE A 182 14.19 -3.81 22.48
C ILE A 182 15.45 -2.92 22.60
N ARG A 183 16.59 -3.36 22.06
CA ARG A 183 17.84 -2.56 22.06
C ARG A 183 17.67 -1.26 21.28
N LEU A 184 16.99 -1.31 20.12
CA LEU A 184 16.67 -0.12 19.34
C LEU A 184 15.83 0.85 20.16
N ALA A 185 14.75 0.39 20.78
CA ALA A 185 13.89 1.23 21.60
C ALA A 185 14.62 1.92 22.74
N ALA A 186 15.63 1.26 23.33
CA ALA A 186 16.48 1.85 24.37
C ALA A 186 17.49 2.88 23.83
N SER A 187 17.74 2.90 22.51
CA SER A 187 18.79 3.70 21.86
C SER A 187 18.28 4.92 21.12
N VAL A 188 16.96 5.08 20.98
CA VAL A 188 16.31 6.14 20.21
C VAL A 188 15.24 6.86 21.05
N ASP A 189 14.85 8.09 20.66
CA ASP A 189 13.72 8.79 21.29
C ASP A 189 12.38 8.23 20.78
N ILE A 190 11.88 7.18 21.44
CA ILE A 190 10.62 6.49 21.06
C ILE A 190 9.40 7.42 21.07
N ARG A 191 9.42 8.55 21.79
CA ARG A 191 8.31 9.53 21.82
C ARG A 191 8.14 10.22 20.46
N ARG A 192 9.15 10.15 19.60
CA ARG A 192 9.15 10.67 18.24
C ARG A 192 8.94 9.58 17.17
N ILE A 193 8.73 8.33 17.61
CA ILE A 193 8.35 7.22 16.74
C ILE A 193 6.85 7.04 16.87
N ALA A 194 6.12 7.29 15.78
CA ALA A 194 4.66 7.11 15.76
C ALA A 194 4.30 5.64 15.99
N TYR A 195 5.02 4.75 15.32
CA TYR A 195 4.97 3.29 15.48
C TYR A 195 6.08 2.63 14.66
N VAL A 196 6.28 1.33 14.87
CA VAL A 196 7.06 0.46 13.98
C VAL A 196 6.13 -0.52 13.27
N GLU A 197 6.20 -0.58 11.93
CA GLU A 197 5.48 -1.57 11.12
C GLU A 197 6.24 -2.89 11.18
N GLU A 198 5.54 -3.98 11.53
CA GLU A 198 6.06 -5.36 11.54
C GLU A 198 7.49 -5.46 12.09
N PRO A 199 7.70 -5.23 13.39
CA PRO A 199 9.04 -5.19 13.97
C PRO A 199 9.79 -6.51 13.85
N THR A 200 9.08 -7.66 14.07
CA THR A 200 9.64 -9.01 14.01
C THR A 200 8.79 -9.91 13.13
N ALA A 201 9.29 -11.11 12.80
CA ALA A 201 8.54 -12.08 12.02
C ALA A 201 7.43 -12.80 12.82
N ASN A 202 7.38 -12.61 14.13
CA ASN A 202 6.41 -13.24 15.02
C ASN A 202 5.50 -12.19 15.66
N VAL A 203 4.24 -12.13 15.23
CA VAL A 203 3.24 -11.19 15.74
C VAL A 203 3.00 -11.31 17.25
N ASP A 204 3.18 -12.49 17.85
CA ASP A 204 3.02 -12.70 19.28
C ASP A 204 4.06 -11.94 20.13
N GLU A 205 5.16 -11.51 19.53
CA GLU A 205 6.20 -10.71 20.17
C GLU A 205 5.86 -9.21 20.24
N PHE A 206 4.91 -8.71 19.45
CA PHE A 206 4.63 -7.28 19.32
C PHE A 206 4.13 -6.66 20.64
N SER A 207 3.17 -7.30 21.29
CA SER A 207 2.71 -6.84 22.60
C SER A 207 3.80 -6.91 23.67
N GLN A 208 4.65 -7.93 23.61
CA GLN A 208 5.82 -8.05 24.48
C GLN A 208 6.81 -6.91 24.28
N LEU A 209 7.07 -6.52 23.02
CA LEU A 209 7.91 -5.36 22.69
C LEU A 209 7.34 -4.10 23.31
N TYR A 210 6.04 -3.85 23.12
CA TYR A 210 5.36 -2.69 23.70
C TYR A 210 5.43 -2.70 25.23
N GLU A 211 5.12 -3.80 25.89
CA GLU A 211 5.15 -3.92 27.35
C GLU A 211 6.54 -3.63 27.95
N LYS A 212 7.60 -4.04 27.25
CA LYS A 212 8.98 -3.83 27.70
C LYS A 212 9.53 -2.44 27.40
N THR A 213 9.03 -1.77 26.37
CA THR A 213 9.68 -0.56 25.84
C THR A 213 8.76 0.65 25.71
N GLY A 214 7.46 0.45 25.63
CA GLY A 214 6.49 1.48 25.26
C GLY A 214 6.47 1.82 23.76
N LEU A 215 7.23 1.09 22.90
CA LEU A 215 7.25 1.32 21.48
C LEU A 215 5.99 0.74 20.83
N HIS A 216 5.15 1.60 20.25
CA HIS A 216 3.94 1.23 19.54
C HIS A 216 4.27 0.54 18.21
N PHE A 217 3.32 -0.27 17.72
CA PHE A 217 3.49 -0.99 16.46
C PHE A 217 2.26 -0.90 15.55
N ALA A 218 2.47 -1.24 14.27
CA ALA A 218 1.44 -1.40 13.26
C ALA A 218 1.53 -2.78 12.59
N LEU A 219 0.39 -3.29 12.14
CA LEU A 219 0.28 -4.50 11.32
C LEU A 219 0.35 -4.13 9.84
N ASP A 220 1.14 -4.86 9.05
CA ASP A 220 1.27 -4.77 7.59
C ASP A 220 1.27 -6.18 6.97
N GLU A 221 2.40 -6.89 6.97
CA GLU A 221 2.49 -8.25 6.43
C GLU A 221 1.53 -9.22 7.14
N THR A 222 1.33 -9.06 8.42
CA THR A 222 0.42 -9.90 9.22
C THR A 222 -1.03 -9.87 8.69
N VAL A 223 -1.55 -8.72 8.26
CA VAL A 223 -2.92 -8.60 7.74
C VAL A 223 -3.07 -9.04 6.28
N GLN A 224 -1.97 -9.34 5.60
CA GLN A 224 -1.99 -9.91 4.24
C GLN A 224 -2.45 -11.38 4.26
N HIS A 225 -2.36 -12.06 5.41
CA HIS A 225 -2.91 -13.40 5.54
C HIS A 225 -4.44 -13.38 5.42
N PRO A 226 -5.07 -14.12 4.50
CA PRO A 226 -6.50 -13.98 4.16
C PRO A 226 -7.45 -14.18 5.34
N GLU A 227 -7.11 -15.07 6.28
CA GLU A 227 -7.95 -15.40 7.43
C GLU A 227 -7.63 -14.57 8.67
N TYR A 228 -6.59 -13.73 8.64
CA TYR A 228 -6.20 -12.95 9.81
C TYR A 228 -7.12 -11.74 9.97
N LEU A 229 -7.78 -11.66 11.10
CA LEU A 229 -8.52 -10.46 11.52
C LEU A 229 -7.81 -9.82 12.71
N PRO A 230 -7.54 -8.51 12.65
CA PRO A 230 -6.97 -7.78 13.78
C PRO A 230 -7.83 -7.91 15.04
N TYR A 231 -7.20 -8.04 16.17
CA TYR A 231 -7.83 -8.12 17.49
C TYR A 231 -7.13 -7.15 18.46
N PRO A 232 -7.73 -6.86 19.63
CA PRO A 232 -7.11 -5.97 20.61
C PRO A 232 -5.75 -6.50 21.07
N MET A 233 -4.69 -5.71 20.81
CA MET A 233 -3.31 -6.02 21.21
C MET A 233 -2.71 -4.81 21.92
N PRO A 234 -2.11 -4.97 23.14
CA PRO A 234 -1.39 -3.89 23.79
C PRO A 234 -0.31 -3.31 22.87
N GLY A 235 -0.38 -1.99 22.62
CA GLY A 235 0.59 -1.30 21.76
C GLY A 235 0.24 -1.22 20.27
N LEU A 236 -0.79 -1.92 19.80
CA LEU A 236 -1.30 -1.76 18.43
C LEU A 236 -1.93 -0.39 18.24
N VAL A 237 -1.45 0.39 17.26
CA VAL A 237 -1.96 1.74 16.98
C VAL A 237 -2.33 1.95 15.53
N ALA A 238 -1.94 1.05 14.62
CA ALA A 238 -2.26 1.18 13.20
C ALA A 238 -2.34 -0.16 12.48
N ILE A 239 -3.11 -0.18 11.39
CA ILE A 239 -3.19 -1.24 10.39
C ILE A 239 -2.83 -0.63 9.04
N VAL A 240 -1.83 -1.18 8.36
CA VAL A 240 -1.41 -0.75 7.03
C VAL A 240 -2.04 -1.68 6.01
N ILE A 241 -2.82 -1.12 5.09
CA ILE A 241 -3.55 -1.87 4.06
C ILE A 241 -2.89 -1.64 2.71
N LYS A 242 -2.40 -2.71 2.10
CA LYS A 242 -1.89 -2.75 0.72
C LYS A 242 -2.85 -3.57 -0.14
N PRO A 243 -3.84 -2.95 -0.82
CA PRO A 243 -4.92 -3.68 -1.49
C PRO A 243 -4.44 -4.74 -2.48
N THR A 244 -3.38 -4.48 -3.23
CA THR A 244 -2.75 -5.46 -4.13
C THR A 244 -2.30 -6.74 -3.40
N LEU A 245 -1.95 -6.65 -2.11
CA LEU A 245 -1.43 -7.77 -1.33
C LEU A 245 -2.48 -8.41 -0.41
N VAL A 246 -3.43 -7.62 0.09
CA VAL A 246 -4.45 -8.15 1.02
C VAL A 246 -5.64 -8.81 0.30
N GLY A 247 -5.88 -8.52 -0.99
CA GLY A 247 -6.89 -9.23 -1.78
C GLY A 247 -8.17 -8.44 -2.05
N GLY A 248 -8.05 -7.24 -2.61
CA GLY A 248 -9.18 -6.50 -3.16
C GLY A 248 -9.88 -5.58 -2.15
N LEU A 249 -10.94 -4.92 -2.62
CA LEU A 249 -11.62 -3.87 -1.87
C LEU A 249 -12.50 -4.39 -0.74
N GLU A 250 -13.15 -5.54 -0.92
CA GLU A 250 -13.94 -6.18 0.13
C GLU A 250 -13.07 -6.47 1.35
N ARG A 251 -11.90 -7.09 1.13
CA ARG A 251 -10.95 -7.37 2.20
C ARG A 251 -10.42 -6.09 2.85
N CYS A 252 -10.12 -5.07 2.05
CA CYS A 252 -9.72 -3.77 2.56
C CYS A 252 -10.78 -3.16 3.48
N TRP A 253 -12.05 -3.24 3.08
CA TRP A 253 -13.17 -2.74 3.89
C TRP A 253 -13.33 -3.48 5.22
N GLN A 254 -13.15 -4.80 5.22
CA GLN A 254 -13.12 -5.59 6.47
C GLN A 254 -12.03 -5.10 7.41
N LEU A 255 -10.82 -4.81 6.90
CA LEU A 255 -9.70 -4.29 7.70
C LEU A 255 -9.94 -2.87 8.19
N VAL A 256 -10.55 -1.99 7.38
CA VAL A 256 -10.95 -0.64 7.80
C VAL A 256 -11.95 -0.73 8.97
N THR A 257 -13.01 -1.53 8.82
CA THR A 257 -14.03 -1.73 9.85
C THR A 257 -13.44 -2.33 11.13
N ALA A 258 -12.51 -3.28 10.99
CA ALA A 258 -11.80 -3.84 12.15
C ALA A 258 -10.98 -2.76 12.87
N GLY A 259 -10.24 -1.93 12.11
CA GLY A 259 -9.47 -0.81 12.66
C GLY A 259 -10.34 0.20 13.41
N GLU A 260 -11.48 0.59 12.83
CA GLU A 260 -12.46 1.46 13.48
C GLU A 260 -12.96 0.85 14.80
N SER A 261 -13.32 -0.44 14.79
CA SER A 261 -13.81 -1.16 15.97
C SER A 261 -12.76 -1.24 17.08
N LEU A 262 -11.49 -1.30 16.73
CA LEU A 262 -10.36 -1.33 17.66
C LEU A 262 -9.89 0.08 18.09
N GLY A 263 -10.38 1.13 17.44
CA GLY A 263 -9.94 2.50 17.67
C GLY A 263 -8.48 2.74 17.25
N VAL A 264 -8.01 2.01 16.24
CA VAL A 264 -6.65 2.15 15.68
C VAL A 264 -6.69 2.80 14.30
N ARG A 265 -5.60 3.45 13.91
CA ARG A 265 -5.42 4.09 12.60
C ARG A 265 -5.47 3.04 11.49
N THR A 266 -6.11 3.34 10.38
CA THR A 266 -6.12 2.48 9.19
C THR A 266 -5.54 3.25 8.01
N ILE A 267 -4.46 2.75 7.43
CA ILE A 267 -3.61 3.50 6.51
C ILE A 267 -3.48 2.74 5.20
N PHE A 268 -4.00 3.30 4.11
CA PHE A 268 -3.72 2.78 2.77
C PHE A 268 -2.27 3.01 2.38
N SER A 269 -1.62 1.99 1.84
CA SER A 269 -0.22 2.05 1.41
C SER A 269 -0.04 1.39 0.04
N SER A 270 0.96 1.84 -0.69
CA SER A 270 1.31 1.34 -2.02
C SER A 270 2.24 0.13 -1.95
N SER A 271 2.06 -0.76 -2.94
CA SER A 271 2.97 -1.86 -3.30
C SER A 271 3.73 -1.56 -4.60
N TYR A 272 4.06 -0.29 -4.82
CA TYR A 272 4.69 0.22 -6.04
C TYR A 272 3.80 0.04 -7.27
N GLU A 273 2.55 0.40 -7.17
CA GLU A 273 1.61 0.51 -8.27
C GLU A 273 2.00 1.66 -9.21
N SER A 274 1.50 1.59 -10.44
CA SER A 274 1.61 2.68 -11.43
C SER A 274 0.75 3.89 -11.03
N SER A 275 0.76 4.92 -11.86
CA SER A 275 -0.12 6.08 -11.67
C SER A 275 -1.61 5.73 -11.67
N VAL A 276 -2.03 4.63 -12.30
CA VAL A 276 -3.43 4.17 -12.27
C VAL A 276 -3.77 3.58 -10.91
N GLY A 277 -2.95 2.64 -10.42
CA GLY A 277 -3.16 2.04 -9.11
C GLY A 277 -3.00 3.06 -7.98
N LEU A 278 -1.99 3.94 -8.05
CA LEU A 278 -1.82 5.02 -7.07
C LEU A 278 -3.05 5.94 -7.02
N HIS A 279 -3.62 6.31 -8.19
CA HIS A 279 -4.85 7.10 -8.23
C HIS A 279 -6.01 6.40 -7.52
N ILE A 280 -6.18 5.09 -7.75
CA ILE A 280 -7.21 4.29 -7.06
C ILE A 280 -6.97 4.33 -5.55
N LEU A 281 -5.74 4.09 -5.09
CA LEU A 281 -5.38 4.11 -3.67
C LEU A 281 -5.61 5.48 -3.02
N GLU A 282 -5.28 6.56 -3.72
CA GLU A 282 -5.56 7.94 -3.29
C GLU A 282 -7.06 8.16 -3.07
N GLN A 283 -7.90 7.71 -4.00
CA GLN A 283 -9.35 7.87 -3.92
C GLN A 283 -9.97 6.99 -2.82
N LEU A 284 -9.49 5.76 -2.66
CA LEU A 284 -9.91 4.88 -1.56
C LEU A 284 -9.52 5.47 -0.20
N SER A 285 -8.29 5.91 -0.04
CA SER A 285 -7.82 6.57 1.18
C SER A 285 -8.68 7.79 1.52
N THR A 286 -8.96 8.63 0.53
CA THR A 286 -9.76 9.86 0.72
C THR A 286 -11.19 9.55 1.17
N GLN A 287 -11.79 8.44 0.69
CA GLN A 287 -13.18 8.10 0.99
C GLN A 287 -13.33 7.26 2.25
N TRP A 288 -12.38 6.37 2.54
CA TRP A 288 -12.51 5.38 3.62
C TRP A 288 -11.70 5.71 4.87
N THR A 289 -10.59 6.45 4.72
CA THR A 289 -9.72 6.85 5.83
C THR A 289 -9.27 8.32 5.71
N PRO A 290 -10.22 9.28 5.59
CA PRO A 290 -9.93 10.66 5.20
C PRO A 290 -9.02 11.41 6.19
N ASP A 291 -9.00 11.00 7.45
CA ASP A 291 -8.22 11.64 8.50
C ASP A 291 -6.76 11.11 8.58
N GLU A 292 -6.45 10.05 7.80
CA GLU A 292 -5.15 9.39 7.83
C GLU A 292 -4.32 9.66 6.56
N PRO A 293 -3.15 10.29 6.70
CA PRO A 293 -2.24 10.45 5.57
C PRO A 293 -1.75 9.08 5.06
N PRO A 294 -1.98 8.76 3.75
CA PRO A 294 -1.64 7.47 3.19
C PRO A 294 -0.14 7.30 2.94
N GLY A 295 0.31 6.04 2.83
CA GLY A 295 1.68 5.67 2.47
C GLY A 295 1.87 5.50 0.95
N LEU A 296 1.65 6.55 0.16
CA LEU A 296 1.60 6.48 -1.31
C LEU A 296 2.78 7.20 -2.02
N ASP A 297 3.81 7.64 -1.30
CA ASP A 297 4.97 8.34 -1.88
C ASP A 297 5.93 7.36 -2.57
N THR A 298 5.42 6.61 -3.56
CA THR A 298 6.18 5.61 -4.31
C THR A 298 6.33 5.93 -5.80
N ALA A 299 5.59 6.89 -6.34
CA ALA A 299 5.63 7.25 -7.76
C ALA A 299 7.05 7.65 -8.24
N SER A 300 7.83 8.26 -7.34
CA SER A 300 9.18 8.76 -7.65
C SER A 300 10.19 7.67 -8.01
N VAL A 301 9.91 6.39 -7.74
CA VAL A 301 10.80 5.28 -8.09
C VAL A 301 10.80 4.97 -9.60
N PHE A 302 9.75 5.36 -10.32
CA PHE A 302 9.62 5.11 -11.75
C PHE A 302 10.33 6.16 -12.59
N VAL A 303 10.88 5.72 -13.74
CA VAL A 303 11.49 6.63 -14.72
C VAL A 303 10.44 7.55 -15.33
N ASN A 304 9.28 6.97 -15.69
CA ASN A 304 8.15 7.68 -16.29
C ASN A 304 6.85 7.24 -15.63
N SER A 305 5.84 8.12 -15.69
CA SER A 305 4.47 7.77 -15.32
C SER A 305 3.83 6.86 -16.38
N LEU A 306 2.98 5.93 -15.97
CA LEU A 306 2.18 5.11 -16.90
C LEU A 306 1.17 5.99 -17.65
N THR A 307 0.59 6.99 -17.00
CA THR A 307 -0.34 7.93 -17.63
C THR A 307 0.38 9.17 -18.11
N SER A 308 -0.01 9.68 -19.28
CA SER A 308 0.55 10.92 -19.86
C SER A 308 -0.19 12.18 -19.38
N GLU A 309 -1.39 12.02 -18.87
CA GLU A 309 -2.28 13.12 -18.46
C GLU A 309 -2.94 12.83 -17.11
N THR A 310 -3.54 13.86 -16.53
CA THR A 310 -4.35 13.74 -15.31
C THR A 310 -5.58 12.86 -15.57
N ILE A 311 -5.85 11.95 -14.64
CA ILE A 311 -7.00 11.05 -14.72
C ILE A 311 -8.28 11.85 -14.41
N ILE A 312 -9.25 11.80 -15.34
CA ILE A 312 -10.54 12.50 -15.23
C ILE A 312 -11.67 11.46 -15.26
N VAL A 313 -12.64 11.62 -14.36
CA VAL A 313 -13.84 10.75 -14.33
C VAL A 313 -14.57 10.78 -15.67
N GLY A 314 -15.00 9.59 -16.12
CA GLY A 314 -15.76 9.44 -17.35
C GLY A 314 -14.96 9.63 -18.64
N GLN A 315 -13.65 9.89 -18.54
CA GLN A 315 -12.77 9.98 -19.71
C GLN A 315 -11.82 8.77 -19.78
N PRO A 316 -11.42 8.38 -21.01
CA PRO A 316 -10.39 7.37 -21.19
C PRO A 316 -9.07 7.80 -20.50
N VAL A 317 -8.41 6.84 -19.84
CA VAL A 317 -7.07 7.07 -19.29
C VAL A 317 -6.07 7.11 -20.44
N SER A 318 -5.35 8.21 -20.55
CA SER A 318 -4.30 8.39 -21.56
C SER A 318 -3.03 7.66 -21.11
N VAL A 319 -2.80 6.46 -21.65
CA VAL A 319 -1.58 5.68 -21.36
C VAL A 319 -0.41 6.23 -22.17
N ASN A 320 0.73 6.35 -21.52
CA ASN A 320 1.98 6.77 -22.17
C ASN A 320 2.34 5.77 -23.29
N PRO A 321 2.50 6.23 -24.55
CA PRO A 321 2.77 5.35 -25.70
C PRO A 321 4.00 4.44 -25.53
N ALA A 322 4.95 4.81 -24.67
CA ALA A 322 6.10 3.97 -24.39
C ALA A 322 5.76 2.62 -23.70
N PHE A 323 4.55 2.47 -23.17
CA PHE A 323 4.08 1.27 -22.44
C PHE A 323 2.95 0.53 -23.18
N VAL A 324 2.55 0.97 -24.36
CA VAL A 324 1.57 0.26 -25.18
C VAL A 324 2.32 -0.75 -26.04
N SER A 325 2.22 -2.04 -25.72
CA SER A 325 2.59 -3.10 -26.67
C SER A 325 1.46 -3.28 -27.66
N LEU A 326 1.77 -3.16 -28.95
CA LEU A 326 0.86 -3.44 -30.07
C LEU A 326 0.62 -4.96 -30.18
#